data_d547cd624eaf43621e5c949b1ecb6e99
#
_entry.id   d547cd624eaf43621e5c949b1ecb6e99
#
_cell.length_a   1.000
_cell.length_b   1.000
_cell.length_c   1.000
_cell.angle_alpha   90.00
_cell.angle_beta   90.00
_cell.angle_gamma   90.00
#
_symmetry.space_group_name_H-M   'P 1'
#
loop_
_entity.id
_entity.type
_entity.pdbx_description
1 polymer ?
#
loop_
_entity_poly.entity_id
_entity_poly.type
_entity_poly.pdbx_seq_one_letter_code
_entity_poly.pdbx_strand_id
1 'polypeptide(L)'
;YLYALPKELVSVGVGSSSYTVAKASQDEGYVILRADGSDAYVALDFLQKYTNFTYQYWEEPNRVRIVTAFGSKDIVTVQKDTAVRWKAGIKSDILSKVSKGTELFVLDEPEEIDQWTRVLTEDGFIGYIRDSKISDIGQKEETAPEFTEPEYTSISKDYKINMTWHQVTNMEANNYLLNKIADAKGLTTISPTWFSIADTDGNISSLASQSYVTYAHQQGLEVWGLVDNFKDGVSTYETLSRTSSRQRLVNQLTAAAIQYGLDGINVDFELITQDCARAYIEFIRELSI
;
A
#
# COMPACT_ATOMS: atom_id res chain seq x y z
N TYR A 1 -9.32 -4.30 -9.14
CA TYR A 1 -8.07 -4.24 -8.38
C TYR A 1 -7.06 -3.36 -9.09
N LEU A 2 -6.52 -2.40 -8.36
CA LEU A 2 -5.40 -1.58 -8.79
C LEU A 2 -4.24 -1.74 -7.81
N TYR A 3 -3.03 -1.74 -8.32
CA TYR A 3 -1.81 -1.75 -7.52
C TYR A 3 -0.82 -0.73 -8.08
N ALA A 4 -0.48 0.28 -7.28
CA ALA A 4 0.43 1.34 -7.67
C ALA A 4 1.88 0.91 -7.43
N LEU A 5 2.66 0.83 -8.49
CA LEU A 5 4.11 0.70 -8.50
C LEU A 5 4.76 2.09 -8.59
N PRO A 6 6.07 2.24 -8.39
CA PRO A 6 6.71 3.56 -8.40
C PRO A 6 6.51 4.40 -9.67
N LYS A 7 6.29 3.75 -10.82
CA LYS A 7 6.20 4.43 -12.12
C LYS A 7 5.05 3.95 -12.99
N GLU A 8 4.25 3.01 -12.48
CA GLU A 8 3.21 2.38 -13.29
C GLU A 8 2.09 1.81 -12.43
N LEU A 9 0.94 1.64 -13.04
CA LEU A 9 -0.25 1.10 -12.41
C LEU A 9 -0.57 -0.29 -12.97
N VAL A 10 -0.73 -1.27 -12.06
CA VAL A 10 -1.24 -2.60 -12.39
C VAL A 10 -2.75 -2.62 -12.19
N SER A 11 -3.51 -2.97 -13.22
CA SER A 11 -4.97 -3.05 -13.16
C SER A 11 -5.47 -4.44 -13.55
N VAL A 12 -6.32 -5.02 -12.69
CA VAL A 12 -6.92 -6.36 -12.87
C VAL A 12 -8.43 -6.28 -12.69
N GLY A 13 -9.18 -6.83 -13.65
CA GLY A 13 -10.63 -7.01 -13.53
C GLY A 13 -11.00 -8.25 -12.73
N VAL A 14 -12.17 -8.23 -12.07
CA VAL A 14 -12.71 -9.42 -11.41
C VAL A 14 -13.03 -10.49 -12.44
N GLY A 15 -12.62 -11.73 -12.18
CA GLY A 15 -12.79 -12.88 -13.06
C GLY A 15 -11.84 -12.93 -14.26
N SER A 16 -10.90 -11.99 -14.36
CA SER A 16 -9.97 -11.90 -15.48
C SER A 16 -8.68 -12.68 -15.23
N SER A 17 -8.15 -13.30 -16.30
CA SER A 17 -6.76 -13.78 -16.40
C SER A 17 -5.83 -12.70 -16.95
N SER A 18 -6.39 -11.71 -17.63
CA SER A 18 -5.64 -10.61 -18.23
C SER A 18 -5.58 -9.41 -17.28
N TYR A 19 -4.48 -8.68 -17.35
CA TYR A 19 -4.25 -7.45 -16.60
C TYR A 19 -3.46 -6.45 -17.42
N THR A 20 -3.39 -5.20 -16.98
CA THR A 20 -2.58 -4.17 -17.62
C THR A 20 -1.50 -3.65 -16.67
N VAL A 21 -0.30 -3.44 -17.22
CA VAL A 21 0.81 -2.73 -16.57
C VAL A 21 1.24 -1.62 -17.51
N ALA A 22 1.28 -0.37 -17.03
CA ALA A 22 1.62 0.79 -17.87
C ALA A 22 0.83 0.82 -19.20
N LYS A 23 -0.47 0.45 -19.17
CA LYS A 23 -1.37 0.31 -20.33
C LYS A 23 -1.07 -0.86 -21.29
N ALA A 24 -0.02 -1.63 -21.07
CA ALA A 24 0.26 -2.86 -21.83
C ALA A 24 -0.55 -4.02 -21.25
N SER A 25 -1.24 -4.78 -22.10
CA SER A 25 -2.00 -5.97 -21.69
C SER A 25 -1.09 -7.19 -21.56
N GLN A 26 -1.29 -7.96 -20.49
CA GLN A 26 -0.64 -9.23 -20.20
C GLN A 26 -1.69 -10.26 -19.80
N ASP A 27 -1.36 -11.55 -19.87
CA ASP A 27 -2.26 -12.66 -19.49
C ASP A 27 -1.49 -13.74 -18.73
N GLU A 28 -2.06 -14.20 -17.60
CA GLU A 28 -1.44 -15.23 -16.76
C GLU A 28 -1.96 -16.64 -17.08
N GLY A 29 -3.01 -16.77 -17.90
CA GLY A 29 -3.64 -18.06 -18.19
C GLY A 29 -4.49 -18.63 -17.04
N TYR A 30 -4.62 -17.93 -15.92
CA TYR A 30 -5.49 -18.28 -14.79
C TYR A 30 -6.21 -17.03 -14.24
N VAL A 31 -7.32 -17.22 -13.55
CA VAL A 31 -8.09 -16.11 -12.95
C VAL A 31 -7.28 -15.50 -11.81
N ILE A 32 -6.87 -14.24 -12.00
CA ILE A 32 -6.01 -13.51 -11.06
C ILE A 32 -6.82 -13.02 -9.84
N LEU A 33 -8.03 -12.50 -10.09
CA LEU A 33 -8.87 -11.89 -9.07
C LEU A 33 -10.27 -12.50 -9.09
N ARG A 34 -10.73 -12.92 -7.92
CA ARG A 34 -12.12 -13.38 -7.69
C ARG A 34 -12.78 -12.51 -6.63
N ALA A 35 -14.08 -12.35 -6.73
CA ALA A 35 -14.90 -11.72 -5.71
C ALA A 35 -15.98 -12.68 -5.23
N ASP A 36 -16.26 -12.64 -3.92
CA ASP A 36 -17.35 -13.36 -3.28
C ASP A 36 -18.01 -12.42 -2.26
N GLY A 37 -19.20 -11.93 -2.60
CA GLY A 37 -19.85 -10.87 -1.83
C GLY A 37 -19.00 -9.60 -1.77
N SER A 38 -18.61 -9.19 -0.57
CA SER A 38 -17.73 -8.05 -0.30
C SER A 38 -16.24 -8.39 -0.32
N ASP A 39 -15.90 -9.69 -0.38
CA ASP A 39 -14.52 -10.15 -0.27
C ASP A 39 -13.88 -10.32 -1.65
N ALA A 40 -12.59 -10.02 -1.73
CA ALA A 40 -11.79 -10.18 -2.92
C ALA A 40 -10.59 -11.09 -2.64
N TYR A 41 -10.36 -12.01 -3.57
CA TYR A 41 -9.28 -13.01 -3.48
C TYR A 41 -8.34 -12.84 -4.67
N VAL A 42 -7.07 -12.63 -4.39
CA VAL A 42 -6.01 -12.49 -5.41
C VAL A 42 -5.15 -13.75 -5.40
N ALA A 43 -4.79 -14.25 -6.59
CA ALA A 43 -3.91 -15.39 -6.73
C ALA A 43 -2.52 -15.08 -6.13
N LEU A 44 -2.00 -15.98 -5.29
CA LEU A 44 -0.70 -15.79 -4.62
C LEU A 44 0.45 -15.75 -5.64
N ASP A 45 0.40 -16.56 -6.71
CA ASP A 45 1.41 -16.52 -7.78
C ASP A 45 1.50 -15.15 -8.46
N PHE A 46 0.35 -14.48 -8.61
CA PHE A 46 0.33 -13.13 -9.15
C PHE A 46 0.92 -12.11 -8.17
N LEU A 47 0.61 -12.24 -6.88
CA LEU A 47 1.15 -11.33 -5.86
C LEU A 47 2.67 -11.46 -5.69
N GLN A 48 3.24 -12.66 -5.91
CA GLN A 48 4.70 -12.88 -5.86
C GLN A 48 5.49 -12.07 -6.90
N LYS A 49 4.85 -11.62 -7.98
CA LYS A 49 5.48 -10.73 -8.97
C LYS A 49 5.79 -9.35 -8.41
N TYR A 50 5.05 -8.93 -7.39
CA TYR A 50 5.08 -7.57 -6.86
C TYR A 50 5.42 -7.49 -5.36
N THR A 51 5.58 -8.64 -4.71
CA THR A 51 5.81 -8.70 -3.27
C THR A 51 6.75 -9.85 -2.93
N ASN A 52 7.74 -9.58 -2.11
CA ASN A 52 8.75 -10.56 -1.71
C ASN A 52 8.20 -11.53 -0.66
N PHE A 53 7.72 -12.67 -1.06
CA PHE A 53 7.32 -13.78 -0.19
C PHE A 53 7.40 -15.12 -0.92
N THR A 54 7.45 -16.21 -0.16
CA THR A 54 7.20 -17.57 -0.63
C THR A 54 5.95 -18.12 0.02
N TYR A 55 5.31 -19.09 -0.61
CA TYR A 55 4.21 -19.80 0.01
C TYR A 55 4.22 -21.28 -0.32
N GLN A 56 3.62 -22.07 0.58
CA GLN A 56 3.36 -23.48 0.41
C GLN A 56 1.90 -23.77 0.80
N TYR A 57 1.25 -24.62 0.06
CA TYR A 57 -0.11 -25.06 0.31
C TYR A 57 -0.15 -26.55 0.60
N TRP A 58 -0.90 -26.92 1.64
CA TRP A 58 -1.22 -28.30 1.98
C TRP A 58 -2.74 -28.48 1.92
N GLU A 59 -3.18 -29.47 1.16
CA GLU A 59 -4.60 -29.81 1.05
C GLU A 59 -5.11 -30.42 2.36
N GLU A 60 -4.29 -31.28 2.96
CA GLU A 60 -4.54 -31.86 4.29
C GLU A 60 -3.32 -31.64 5.21
N PRO A 61 -3.48 -30.85 6.24
CA PRO A 61 -4.64 -30.07 6.68
C PRO A 61 -4.77 -28.78 5.84
N ASN A 62 -5.88 -28.46 5.26
CA ASN A 62 -6.08 -27.30 4.37
C ASN A 62 -5.46 -26.00 4.93
N ARG A 63 -4.18 -25.75 4.59
CA ARG A 63 -3.35 -24.67 5.12
C ARG A 63 -2.44 -24.07 4.07
N VAL A 64 -2.18 -22.79 4.24
CA VAL A 64 -1.15 -22.04 3.49
C VAL A 64 -0.16 -21.47 4.50
N ARG A 65 1.12 -21.75 4.31
CA ARG A 65 2.21 -21.08 5.00
C ARG A 65 2.78 -20.02 4.08
N ILE A 66 2.81 -18.78 4.53
CA ILE A 66 3.42 -17.64 3.80
C ILE A 66 4.64 -17.20 4.60
N VAL A 67 5.79 -17.09 3.92
CA VAL A 67 7.05 -16.62 4.48
C VAL A 67 7.40 -15.28 3.87
N THR A 68 7.49 -14.26 4.70
CA THR A 68 7.80 -12.87 4.31
C THR A 68 9.13 -12.38 4.88
N ALA A 69 9.76 -13.16 5.78
CA ALA A 69 11.04 -12.84 6.38
C ALA A 69 12.00 -14.02 6.16
N PHE A 70 13.10 -13.75 5.49
CA PHE A 70 14.10 -14.72 5.07
C PHE A 70 15.38 -14.62 5.91
N GLY A 71 16.34 -15.53 5.66
CA GLY A 71 17.59 -15.62 6.39
C GLY A 71 17.59 -16.73 7.43
N SER A 72 18.53 -16.69 8.36
CA SER A 72 18.72 -17.71 9.37
C SER A 72 17.56 -17.76 10.36
N LYS A 73 16.99 -18.93 10.57
CA LYS A 73 15.88 -19.21 11.49
C LYS A 73 16.29 -20.24 12.50
N ASP A 74 15.88 -20.03 13.73
CA ASP A 74 16.05 -21.01 14.80
C ASP A 74 15.19 -22.24 14.55
N ILE A 75 15.79 -23.41 14.62
CA ILE A 75 15.10 -24.70 14.52
C ILE A 75 15.47 -25.63 15.66
N VAL A 76 14.61 -26.60 15.91
CA VAL A 76 14.89 -27.77 16.73
C VAL A 76 14.56 -29.04 15.97
N THR A 77 15.31 -30.11 16.22
CA THR A 77 15.07 -31.42 15.62
C THR A 77 14.43 -32.37 16.66
N VAL A 78 13.34 -33.00 16.25
CA VAL A 78 12.63 -33.99 17.07
C VAL A 78 13.54 -35.22 17.34
N GLN A 79 13.84 -35.53 18.61
CA GLN A 79 14.70 -36.63 19.00
C GLN A 79 13.92 -37.94 19.24
N LYS A 80 12.64 -37.87 19.56
CA LYS A 80 11.72 -38.98 19.79
C LYS A 80 10.33 -38.64 19.32
N ASP A 81 9.64 -39.58 18.67
CA ASP A 81 8.26 -39.41 18.25
C ASP A 81 7.40 -38.77 19.35
N THR A 82 6.68 -37.73 18.97
CA THR A 82 5.90 -36.90 19.91
C THR A 82 4.80 -36.17 19.19
N ALA A 83 4.26 -35.09 19.78
CA ALA A 83 3.25 -34.28 19.20
C ALA A 83 3.47 -32.80 19.50
N VAL A 84 3.15 -31.93 18.53
CA VAL A 84 2.94 -30.51 18.72
C VAL A 84 1.52 -30.32 19.25
N ARG A 85 1.39 -29.53 20.31
CA ARG A 85 0.14 -29.34 21.05
C ARG A 85 -0.32 -27.89 21.03
N TRP A 86 -1.63 -27.68 21.17
CA TRP A 86 -2.24 -26.34 21.18
C TRP A 86 -1.70 -25.45 22.30
N LYS A 87 -1.47 -26.02 23.50
CA LYS A 87 -0.92 -25.32 24.67
C LYS A 87 0.23 -26.14 25.28
N ALA A 88 1.08 -25.46 26.00
CA ALA A 88 2.14 -26.08 26.77
C ALA A 88 1.57 -26.97 27.87
N GLY A 89 1.43 -28.27 27.61
CA GLY A 89 0.86 -29.22 28.55
C GLY A 89 0.49 -30.56 27.92
N ILE A 90 0.74 -31.65 28.66
CA ILE A 90 0.51 -33.04 28.20
C ILE A 90 -0.97 -33.38 27.98
N LYS A 91 -1.87 -32.61 28.57
CA LYS A 91 -3.32 -32.80 28.44
C LYS A 91 -3.94 -31.89 27.36
N SER A 92 -3.13 -31.02 26.76
CA SER A 92 -3.59 -30.15 25.66
C SER A 92 -3.81 -30.96 24.39
N ASP A 93 -4.73 -30.46 23.52
CA ASP A 93 -5.04 -31.07 22.25
C ASP A 93 -3.79 -31.21 21.36
N ILE A 94 -3.74 -32.30 20.62
CA ILE A 94 -2.68 -32.57 19.65
C ILE A 94 -3.05 -31.87 18.35
N LEU A 95 -2.17 -31.00 17.88
CA LEU A 95 -2.30 -30.33 16.58
C LEU A 95 -1.68 -31.18 15.46
N SER A 96 -0.46 -31.68 15.69
CA SER A 96 0.27 -32.51 14.73
C SER A 96 1.11 -33.55 15.46
N LYS A 97 1.22 -34.77 14.89
CA LYS A 97 2.16 -35.79 15.33
C LYS A 97 3.45 -35.63 14.54
N VAL A 98 4.58 -35.60 15.22
CA VAL A 98 5.89 -35.40 14.62
C VAL A 98 6.81 -36.53 14.96
N SER A 99 7.53 -37.05 13.97
CA SER A 99 8.44 -38.17 14.11
C SER A 99 9.86 -37.75 14.43
N LYS A 100 10.67 -38.63 14.93
CA LYS A 100 12.11 -38.41 15.11
C LYS A 100 12.75 -37.95 13.80
N GLY A 101 13.57 -36.89 13.86
CA GLY A 101 14.26 -36.30 12.73
C GLY A 101 13.48 -35.14 12.06
N THR A 102 12.21 -34.89 12.45
CA THR A 102 11.46 -33.73 11.95
C THR A 102 12.09 -32.44 12.47
N GLU A 103 12.32 -31.47 11.60
CA GLU A 103 12.73 -30.13 11.94
C GLU A 103 11.50 -29.25 12.18
N LEU A 104 11.56 -28.42 13.19
CA LEU A 104 10.52 -27.47 13.57
C LEU A 104 11.14 -26.10 13.75
N PHE A 105 10.52 -25.05 13.23
CA PHE A 105 10.96 -23.68 13.46
C PHE A 105 10.61 -23.26 14.89
N VAL A 106 11.55 -22.64 15.59
CA VAL A 106 11.31 -22.06 16.91
C VAL A 106 10.69 -20.69 16.74
N LEU A 107 9.65 -20.42 17.48
CA LEU A 107 8.97 -19.13 17.49
C LEU A 107 9.22 -18.43 18.83
N ASP A 108 9.38 -17.11 18.74
CA ASP A 108 9.48 -16.26 19.94
C ASP A 108 8.23 -16.41 20.82
N GLU A 109 8.45 -16.44 22.11
CA GLU A 109 7.39 -16.42 23.12
C GLU A 109 7.65 -15.24 24.05
N PRO A 110 6.63 -14.39 24.34
CA PRO A 110 6.78 -13.24 25.24
C PRO A 110 7.23 -13.62 26.66
N GLU A 111 6.85 -14.82 27.12
CA GLU A 111 7.20 -15.36 28.42
C GLU A 111 7.70 -16.82 28.25
N GLU A 112 8.87 -17.11 28.78
CA GLU A 112 9.42 -18.48 28.78
C GLU A 112 8.49 -19.45 29.52
N ILE A 113 8.12 -20.54 28.85
CA ILE A 113 7.26 -21.58 29.44
C ILE A 113 8.13 -22.78 29.79
N ASP A 114 8.30 -23.03 31.08
CA ASP A 114 9.13 -24.12 31.57
C ASP A 114 8.83 -25.48 30.90
N GLN A 115 9.86 -26.15 30.38
CA GLN A 115 9.86 -27.43 29.68
C GLN A 115 9.10 -27.47 28.33
N TRP A 116 8.72 -26.37 27.76
CA TRP A 116 7.99 -26.32 26.48
C TRP A 116 8.52 -25.22 25.57
N THR A 117 8.79 -25.59 24.34
CA THR A 117 9.19 -24.66 23.26
C THR A 117 8.02 -24.42 22.29
N ARG A 118 7.78 -23.17 21.94
CA ARG A 118 6.81 -22.83 20.90
C ARG A 118 7.43 -23.05 19.53
N VAL A 119 6.71 -23.76 18.68
CA VAL A 119 7.23 -24.18 17.37
C VAL A 119 6.19 -24.01 16.25
N LEU A 120 6.71 -23.91 15.03
CA LEU A 120 5.95 -23.97 13.79
C LEU A 120 6.39 -25.23 13.02
N THR A 121 5.42 -26.05 12.65
CA THR A 121 5.63 -27.19 11.74
C THR A 121 5.73 -26.73 10.29
N GLU A 122 6.28 -27.55 9.41
CA GLU A 122 6.38 -27.25 7.99
C GLU A 122 4.99 -27.00 7.37
N ASP A 123 3.99 -27.80 7.72
CA ASP A 123 2.59 -27.70 7.28
C ASP A 123 1.76 -26.62 8.02
N GLY A 124 2.42 -25.72 8.75
CA GLY A 124 1.83 -24.49 9.27
C GLY A 124 1.05 -24.61 10.59
N PHE A 125 1.29 -25.67 11.42
CA PHE A 125 0.78 -25.69 12.78
C PHE A 125 1.70 -24.91 13.72
N ILE A 126 1.13 -23.97 14.45
CA ILE A 126 1.80 -23.27 15.55
C ILE A 126 1.33 -23.88 16.86
N GLY A 127 2.26 -24.31 17.69
CA GLY A 127 1.95 -24.93 18.97
C GLY A 127 3.19 -25.16 19.81
N TYR A 128 3.08 -26.06 20.79
CA TYR A 128 4.13 -26.31 21.79
C TYR A 128 4.63 -27.76 21.74
N ILE A 129 5.92 -27.93 21.83
CA ILE A 129 6.56 -29.22 21.95
C ILE A 129 7.36 -29.31 23.25
N ARG A 130 7.46 -30.50 23.83
CA ARG A 130 8.19 -30.69 25.08
C ARG A 130 9.69 -30.71 24.85
N ASP A 131 10.46 -29.92 25.61
CA ASP A 131 11.92 -29.76 25.44
C ASP A 131 12.67 -31.09 25.53
N SER A 132 12.25 -32.00 26.38
CA SER A 132 12.84 -33.34 26.50
C SER A 132 12.68 -34.23 25.26
N LYS A 133 12.03 -33.76 24.22
CA LYS A 133 11.75 -34.43 22.94
C LYS A 133 12.49 -33.83 21.75
N ILE A 134 13.19 -32.74 21.94
CA ILE A 134 13.88 -31.99 20.88
C ILE A 134 15.38 -31.85 21.17
N SER A 135 16.14 -31.45 20.16
CA SER A 135 17.55 -31.09 20.27
C SER A 135 17.74 -29.70 20.86
N ASP A 136 18.97 -29.33 21.11
CA ASP A 136 19.37 -27.94 21.27
C ASP A 136 18.98 -27.13 19.97
N ILE A 137 18.90 -25.82 20.12
CA ILE A 137 18.58 -24.91 19.02
C ILE A 137 19.69 -24.97 17.97
N GLY A 138 19.30 -25.22 16.74
CA GLY A 138 20.12 -25.13 15.54
C GLY A 138 19.64 -23.99 14.66
N GLN A 139 20.26 -23.86 13.50
CA GLN A 139 19.93 -22.83 12.51
C GLN A 139 19.58 -23.46 11.16
N LYS A 140 18.59 -22.88 10.47
CA LYS A 140 18.21 -23.22 9.11
C LYS A 140 18.04 -21.96 8.29
N GLU A 141 18.63 -21.93 7.12
CA GLU A 141 18.47 -20.80 6.18
C GLU A 141 17.15 -20.93 5.42
N GLU A 142 16.27 -19.94 5.57
CA GLU A 142 15.13 -19.73 4.68
C GLU A 142 15.57 -18.78 3.57
N THR A 143 15.72 -19.32 2.36
CA THR A 143 16.21 -18.56 1.20
C THR A 143 15.10 -17.71 0.61
N ALA A 144 15.39 -16.42 0.40
CA ALA A 144 14.50 -15.52 -0.31
C ALA A 144 14.35 -15.98 -1.78
N PRO A 145 13.18 -15.80 -2.40
CA PRO A 145 13.05 -15.94 -3.84
C PRO A 145 13.87 -14.87 -4.56
N GLU A 146 14.12 -15.06 -5.85
CA GLU A 146 14.69 -14.00 -6.67
C GLU A 146 13.62 -12.91 -6.85
N PHE A 147 13.79 -11.80 -6.13
CA PHE A 147 12.88 -10.66 -6.15
C PHE A 147 13.68 -9.35 -6.13
N THR A 148 13.34 -8.47 -7.06
CA THR A 148 13.92 -7.13 -7.08
C THR A 148 12.93 -6.15 -6.47
N GLU A 149 13.30 -5.56 -5.34
CA GLU A 149 12.47 -4.54 -4.69
C GLU A 149 12.27 -3.35 -5.64
N PRO A 150 11.03 -2.88 -5.84
CA PRO A 150 10.77 -1.68 -6.60
C PRO A 150 11.46 -0.47 -5.97
N GLU A 151 12.18 0.29 -6.76
CA GLU A 151 12.83 1.51 -6.28
C GLU A 151 11.83 2.67 -6.27
N TYR A 152 11.47 3.13 -5.08
CA TYR A 152 10.65 4.32 -4.88
C TYR A 152 11.53 5.54 -4.84
N THR A 153 11.40 6.40 -5.86
CA THR A 153 12.12 7.67 -5.93
C THR A 153 11.19 8.82 -5.59
N SER A 154 11.73 9.87 -4.97
CA SER A 154 11.03 11.13 -4.78
C SER A 154 11.66 12.23 -5.61
N ILE A 155 10.85 13.15 -6.11
CA ILE A 155 11.37 14.36 -6.77
C ILE A 155 11.94 15.25 -5.68
N SER A 156 13.24 15.53 -5.78
CA SER A 156 13.95 16.45 -4.88
C SER A 156 14.25 17.74 -5.62
N LYS A 157 14.10 18.86 -4.96
CA LYS A 157 14.55 20.17 -5.44
C LYS A 157 15.93 20.47 -4.87
N ASP A 158 16.77 21.14 -5.63
CA ASP A 158 18.09 21.62 -5.20
C ASP A 158 18.03 22.91 -4.36
N TYR A 159 16.83 23.38 -4.11
CA TYR A 159 16.54 24.57 -3.29
C TYR A 159 15.47 24.26 -2.23
N LYS A 160 15.42 25.13 -1.20
CA LYS A 160 14.34 25.07 -0.20
C LYS A 160 13.04 25.60 -0.77
N ILE A 161 12.01 24.78 -0.73
CA ILE A 161 10.66 25.20 -1.11
C ILE A 161 10.15 26.19 -0.06
N ASN A 162 9.85 27.41 -0.52
CA ASN A 162 9.16 28.43 0.25
C ASN A 162 7.80 28.67 -0.43
N MET A 163 6.75 28.06 0.12
CA MET A 163 5.42 28.02 -0.47
C MET A 163 4.44 28.88 0.32
N THR A 164 3.54 29.53 -0.39
CA THR A 164 2.36 30.18 0.23
C THR A 164 1.08 29.72 -0.46
N TRP A 165 0.00 29.65 0.31
CA TRP A 165 -1.35 29.47 -0.24
C TRP A 165 -1.92 30.79 -0.71
N HIS A 166 -2.63 30.75 -1.82
CA HIS A 166 -3.48 31.85 -2.28
C HIS A 166 -4.93 31.40 -2.27
N GLN A 167 -5.72 31.90 -1.34
CA GLN A 167 -7.13 31.59 -1.25
C GLN A 167 -7.88 32.19 -2.44
N VAL A 168 -8.34 31.34 -3.34
CA VAL A 168 -9.13 31.68 -4.53
C VAL A 168 -10.56 31.20 -4.31
N THR A 169 -11.48 32.13 -4.05
CA THR A 169 -12.89 31.82 -3.74
C THR A 169 -13.81 31.87 -4.95
N ASN A 170 -13.37 32.49 -6.05
CA ASN A 170 -14.07 32.60 -7.32
C ASN A 170 -13.09 32.90 -8.44
N MET A 171 -13.55 32.87 -9.70
CA MET A 171 -12.69 33.09 -10.86
C MET A 171 -12.02 34.48 -10.88
N GLU A 172 -12.71 35.52 -10.35
CA GLU A 172 -12.17 36.89 -10.32
C GLU A 172 -10.97 37.00 -9.38
N ALA A 173 -10.98 36.24 -8.27
CA ALA A 173 -9.90 36.23 -7.29
C ALA A 173 -8.53 35.86 -7.89
N ASN A 174 -8.51 35.12 -8.98
CA ASN A 174 -7.28 34.81 -9.71
C ASN A 174 -6.53 36.07 -10.18
N ASN A 175 -7.23 37.16 -10.45
CA ASN A 175 -6.63 38.41 -10.92
C ASN A 175 -5.87 39.17 -9.84
N TYR A 176 -6.03 38.79 -8.57
CA TYR A 176 -5.37 39.46 -7.44
C TYR A 176 -3.97 38.92 -7.13
N LEU A 177 -3.47 37.94 -7.87
CA LEU A 177 -2.13 37.35 -7.64
C LEU A 177 -1.03 38.40 -7.56
N LEU A 178 -1.00 39.35 -8.52
CA LEU A 178 -0.05 40.46 -8.54
C LEU A 178 0.05 41.20 -7.20
N ASN A 179 -1.12 41.56 -6.66
CA ASN A 179 -1.18 42.31 -5.40
C ASN A 179 -0.77 41.46 -4.19
N LYS A 180 -0.90 40.14 -4.28
CA LYS A 180 -0.59 39.20 -3.19
C LYS A 180 0.89 38.90 -3.06
N ILE A 181 1.62 38.96 -4.16
CA ILE A 181 3.05 38.58 -4.20
C ILE A 181 3.98 39.78 -4.41
N ALA A 182 3.46 41.00 -4.61
CA ALA A 182 4.23 42.19 -4.94
C ALA A 182 5.41 42.47 -3.97
N ASP A 183 5.20 42.20 -2.68
CA ASP A 183 6.19 42.43 -1.61
C ASP A 183 6.82 41.10 -1.13
N ALA A 184 6.47 39.96 -1.72
CA ALA A 184 7.00 38.67 -1.30
C ALA A 184 8.47 38.53 -1.72
N LYS A 185 9.32 38.08 -0.78
CA LYS A 185 10.74 37.82 -1.05
C LYS A 185 11.07 36.35 -0.75
N GLY A 186 11.81 35.73 -1.64
CA GLY A 186 12.25 34.36 -1.47
C GLY A 186 11.15 33.31 -1.65
N LEU A 187 9.97 33.70 -2.12
CA LEU A 187 8.91 32.78 -2.49
C LEU A 187 9.35 31.96 -3.72
N THR A 188 9.15 30.66 -3.67
CA THR A 188 9.49 29.75 -4.80
C THR A 188 8.26 29.12 -5.40
N THR A 189 7.20 28.98 -4.61
CA THR A 189 6.01 28.20 -5.00
C THR A 189 4.75 28.90 -4.48
N ILE A 190 3.72 28.94 -5.31
CA ILE A 190 2.40 29.39 -4.90
C ILE A 190 1.37 28.28 -5.10
N SER A 191 0.50 28.10 -4.10
CA SER A 191 -0.53 27.07 -4.13
C SER A 191 -1.92 27.69 -4.04
N PRO A 192 -2.57 27.94 -5.18
CA PRO A 192 -3.93 28.47 -5.20
C PRO A 192 -4.96 27.38 -4.85
N THR A 193 -5.97 27.73 -4.08
CA THR A 193 -7.06 26.83 -3.67
C THR A 193 -8.07 26.64 -4.81
N TRP A 194 -7.70 25.86 -5.80
CA TRP A 194 -8.45 25.78 -7.07
C TRP A 194 -9.40 24.61 -7.20
N PHE A 195 -9.06 23.50 -6.56
CA PHE A 195 -9.81 22.26 -6.75
C PHE A 195 -10.46 21.82 -5.44
N SER A 196 -11.67 21.31 -5.53
CA SER A 196 -12.36 20.64 -4.42
C SER A 196 -13.01 19.36 -4.92
N ILE A 197 -13.04 18.29 -4.11
CA ILE A 197 -13.87 17.11 -4.41
C ILE A 197 -15.32 17.55 -4.47
N ALA A 198 -15.95 17.40 -5.64
CA ALA A 198 -17.30 17.92 -5.89
C ALA A 198 -18.41 16.92 -5.47
N ASP A 199 -18.14 15.63 -5.52
CA ASP A 199 -19.05 14.56 -5.15
C ASP A 199 -18.33 13.26 -4.84
N THR A 200 -19.08 12.26 -4.36
CA THR A 200 -18.54 10.94 -4.01
C THR A 200 -18.17 10.07 -5.21
N ASP A 201 -18.48 10.51 -6.43
CA ASP A 201 -18.06 9.86 -7.67
C ASP A 201 -16.66 10.27 -8.13
N GLY A 202 -16.01 11.18 -7.39
CA GLY A 202 -14.65 11.64 -7.65
C GLY A 202 -14.57 12.77 -8.69
N ASN A 203 -15.66 13.49 -8.93
CA ASN A 203 -15.61 14.71 -9.73
C ASN A 203 -14.99 15.85 -8.92
N ILE A 204 -14.32 16.78 -9.61
CA ILE A 204 -13.77 17.99 -9.00
C ILE A 204 -14.52 19.24 -9.49
N SER A 205 -14.61 20.25 -8.62
CA SER A 205 -14.83 21.63 -9.04
C SER A 205 -13.49 22.32 -9.24
N SER A 206 -13.42 23.28 -10.15
CA SER A 206 -12.17 23.94 -10.51
C SER A 206 -12.34 25.46 -10.70
N LEU A 207 -11.41 26.21 -10.13
CA LEU A 207 -11.21 27.65 -10.34
C LEU A 207 -9.87 27.95 -11.03
N ALA A 208 -9.23 26.95 -11.65
CA ALA A 208 -7.93 27.09 -12.28
C ALA A 208 -7.94 28.12 -13.42
N SER A 209 -6.84 28.86 -13.55
CA SER A 209 -6.69 29.95 -14.49
C SER A 209 -5.35 29.88 -15.23
N GLN A 210 -5.39 29.79 -16.57
CA GLN A 210 -4.18 29.76 -17.39
C GLN A 210 -3.38 31.07 -17.29
N SER A 211 -4.06 32.22 -17.21
CA SER A 211 -3.38 33.51 -17.09
C SER A 211 -2.65 33.64 -15.75
N TYR A 212 -3.21 33.05 -14.70
CA TYR A 212 -2.56 32.97 -13.38
C TYR A 212 -1.25 32.19 -13.46
N VAL A 213 -1.27 30.98 -14.01
CA VAL A 213 -0.07 30.14 -14.15
C VAL A 213 0.98 30.85 -14.99
N THR A 214 0.59 31.39 -16.14
CA THR A 214 1.49 32.14 -17.02
C THR A 214 2.18 33.29 -16.28
N TYR A 215 1.41 34.03 -15.50
CA TYR A 215 1.96 35.16 -14.74
C TYR A 215 2.89 34.69 -13.60
N ALA A 216 2.50 33.67 -12.84
CA ALA A 216 3.33 33.12 -11.76
C ALA A 216 4.69 32.61 -12.30
N HIS A 217 4.68 31.90 -13.42
CA HIS A 217 5.90 31.45 -14.11
C HIS A 217 6.79 32.60 -14.57
N GLN A 218 6.18 33.70 -15.08
CA GLN A 218 6.96 34.91 -15.43
C GLN A 218 7.63 35.56 -14.20
N GLN A 219 7.10 35.34 -13.00
CA GLN A 219 7.70 35.78 -11.74
C GLN A 219 8.68 34.74 -11.15
N GLY A 220 8.92 33.64 -11.85
CA GLY A 220 9.82 32.56 -11.40
C GLY A 220 9.22 31.69 -10.29
N LEU A 221 7.88 31.65 -10.15
CA LEU A 221 7.17 30.86 -9.16
C LEU A 221 6.64 29.56 -9.78
N GLU A 222 6.82 28.44 -9.12
CA GLU A 222 6.07 27.23 -9.39
C GLU A 222 4.60 27.38 -8.91
N VAL A 223 3.66 26.74 -9.63
CA VAL A 223 2.25 26.73 -9.28
C VAL A 223 1.82 25.30 -8.95
N TRP A 224 1.48 25.08 -7.67
CA TRP A 224 0.95 23.80 -7.19
C TRP A 224 -0.54 23.96 -6.89
N GLY A 225 -1.39 23.45 -7.78
CA GLY A 225 -2.84 23.55 -7.62
C GLY A 225 -3.29 22.77 -6.39
N LEU A 226 -3.89 23.47 -5.39
CA LEU A 226 -4.40 22.82 -4.20
C LEU A 226 -5.73 22.13 -4.50
N VAL A 227 -5.88 20.89 -4.00
CA VAL A 227 -7.14 20.16 -3.96
C VAL A 227 -7.53 19.88 -2.51
N ASP A 228 -8.75 20.23 -2.16
CA ASP A 228 -9.34 20.01 -0.84
C ASP A 228 -10.51 19.02 -0.84
N ASN A 229 -10.92 18.60 0.37
CA ASN A 229 -12.07 17.77 0.64
C ASN A 229 -13.14 18.46 1.51
N PHE A 230 -13.22 19.79 1.44
CA PHE A 230 -14.01 20.61 2.38
C PHE A 230 -15.47 20.75 2.00
N LYS A 231 -15.91 20.22 0.87
CA LYS A 231 -17.30 20.38 0.42
C LYS A 231 -18.26 19.64 1.37
N ASP A 232 -19.19 20.40 1.95
CA ASP A 232 -20.22 19.86 2.82
C ASP A 232 -21.03 18.73 2.14
N GLY A 233 -21.25 17.65 2.89
CA GLY A 233 -22.02 16.51 2.45
C GLY A 233 -21.28 15.55 1.51
N VAL A 234 -20.01 15.77 1.18
CA VAL A 234 -19.18 14.87 0.39
C VAL A 234 -18.28 14.06 1.30
N SER A 235 -18.49 12.75 1.34
CA SER A 235 -17.67 11.83 2.14
C SER A 235 -16.35 11.52 1.43
N THR A 236 -15.24 11.90 2.05
CA THR A 236 -13.90 11.54 1.58
C THR A 236 -13.69 10.04 1.55
N TYR A 237 -14.18 9.31 2.57
CA TYR A 237 -14.12 7.85 2.60
C TYR A 237 -14.86 7.22 1.41
N GLU A 238 -16.10 7.61 1.14
CA GLU A 238 -16.87 7.07 0.01
C GLU A 238 -16.22 7.38 -1.33
N THR A 239 -15.63 8.57 -1.48
CA THR A 239 -14.90 8.96 -2.70
C THR A 239 -13.65 8.11 -2.89
N LEU A 240 -12.84 7.94 -1.85
CA LEU A 240 -11.52 7.29 -1.98
C LEU A 240 -11.56 5.77 -1.86
N SER A 241 -12.54 5.19 -1.18
CA SER A 241 -12.67 3.72 -1.00
C SER A 241 -13.05 2.98 -2.29
N ARG A 242 -13.73 3.65 -3.22
CA ARG A 242 -14.13 3.08 -4.52
C ARG A 242 -13.06 3.36 -5.57
N THR A 243 -12.54 2.31 -6.20
CA THR A 243 -11.52 2.39 -7.26
C THR A 243 -11.94 3.34 -8.40
N SER A 244 -13.20 3.26 -8.85
CA SER A 244 -13.69 4.08 -9.97
C SER A 244 -13.72 5.57 -9.66
N SER A 245 -14.15 5.97 -8.46
CA SER A 245 -14.17 7.39 -8.06
C SER A 245 -12.75 7.91 -7.79
N ARG A 246 -11.90 7.11 -7.17
CA ARG A 246 -10.49 7.45 -6.96
C ARG A 246 -9.75 7.65 -8.29
N GLN A 247 -9.92 6.75 -9.26
CA GLN A 247 -9.35 6.91 -10.61
C GLN A 247 -9.89 8.15 -11.32
N ARG A 248 -11.19 8.45 -11.19
CA ARG A 248 -11.77 9.65 -11.81
C ARG A 248 -11.16 10.91 -11.22
N LEU A 249 -10.98 10.97 -9.89
CA LEU A 249 -10.34 12.07 -9.20
C LEU A 249 -8.90 12.28 -9.68
N VAL A 250 -8.09 11.21 -9.70
CA VAL A 250 -6.70 11.25 -10.20
C VAL A 250 -6.66 11.72 -11.65
N ASN A 251 -7.50 11.16 -12.53
CA ASN A 251 -7.52 11.53 -13.95
C ASN A 251 -7.88 13.01 -14.15
N GLN A 252 -8.83 13.55 -13.40
CA GLN A 252 -9.21 14.96 -13.53
C GLN A 252 -8.12 15.90 -13.01
N LEU A 253 -7.47 15.57 -11.89
CA LEU A 253 -6.34 16.35 -11.35
C LEU A 253 -5.16 16.33 -12.33
N THR A 254 -4.81 15.16 -12.85
CA THR A 254 -3.74 14.99 -13.83
C THR A 254 -4.06 15.77 -15.13
N ALA A 255 -5.30 15.66 -15.62
CA ALA A 255 -5.72 16.41 -16.81
C ALA A 255 -5.64 17.93 -16.58
N ALA A 256 -6.04 18.43 -15.41
CA ALA A 256 -5.92 19.82 -15.04
C ALA A 256 -4.44 20.26 -14.95
N ALA A 257 -3.58 19.45 -14.33
CA ALA A 257 -2.14 19.74 -14.26
C ALA A 257 -1.53 19.90 -15.65
N ILE A 258 -1.85 18.99 -16.57
CA ILE A 258 -1.39 19.04 -17.96
C ILE A 258 -1.99 20.25 -18.69
N GLN A 259 -3.30 20.45 -18.57
CA GLN A 259 -4.02 21.50 -19.28
C GLN A 259 -3.51 22.90 -18.92
N TYR A 260 -3.28 23.16 -17.65
CA TYR A 260 -2.86 24.48 -17.16
C TYR A 260 -1.34 24.63 -17.02
N GLY A 261 -0.57 23.54 -17.19
CA GLY A 261 0.89 23.54 -17.02
C GLY A 261 1.29 23.74 -15.56
N LEU A 262 0.64 23.04 -14.63
CA LEU A 262 0.97 23.10 -13.20
C LEU A 262 2.28 22.36 -12.93
N ASP A 263 3.04 22.83 -11.95
CA ASP A 263 4.29 22.21 -11.50
C ASP A 263 4.06 21.13 -10.44
N GLY A 264 2.86 21.11 -9.85
CA GLY A 264 2.46 20.12 -8.87
C GLY A 264 0.99 20.20 -8.46
N ILE A 265 0.58 19.20 -7.70
CA ILE A 265 -0.70 19.17 -6.98
C ILE A 265 -0.40 19.18 -5.48
N ASN A 266 -1.01 20.11 -4.74
CA ASN A 266 -0.98 20.14 -3.29
C ASN A 266 -2.26 19.51 -2.76
N VAL A 267 -2.15 18.36 -2.10
CA VAL A 267 -3.30 17.65 -1.51
C VAL A 267 -3.50 18.16 -0.08
N ASP A 268 -4.59 18.89 0.13
CA ASP A 268 -4.97 19.50 1.40
C ASP A 268 -6.25 18.84 1.94
N PHE A 269 -6.15 17.53 2.26
CA PHE A 269 -7.27 16.78 2.81
C PHE A 269 -7.20 16.78 4.32
N GLU A 270 -8.25 17.28 4.94
CA GLU A 270 -8.38 17.34 6.40
C GLU A 270 -9.34 16.28 6.95
N LEU A 271 -9.27 16.04 8.25
CA LEU A 271 -10.16 15.14 8.99
C LEU A 271 -10.20 13.70 8.42
N ILE A 272 -9.07 13.22 7.93
CA ILE A 272 -8.96 11.84 7.43
C ILE A 272 -9.14 10.87 8.60
N THR A 273 -10.20 10.10 8.57
CA THR A 273 -10.54 9.11 9.59
C THR A 273 -9.69 7.83 9.45
N GLN A 274 -9.59 7.05 10.53
CA GLN A 274 -8.77 5.83 10.54
C GLN A 274 -9.23 4.79 9.50
N ASP A 275 -10.51 4.70 9.23
CA ASP A 275 -11.07 3.82 8.19
C ASP A 275 -10.76 4.32 6.76
N CYS A 276 -10.63 5.62 6.58
CA CYS A 276 -10.23 6.24 5.31
C CYS A 276 -8.72 6.14 5.01
N ALA A 277 -7.88 5.91 6.03
CA ALA A 277 -6.42 6.02 5.90
C ALA A 277 -5.82 5.16 4.77
N ARG A 278 -6.27 3.91 4.63
CA ARG A 278 -5.78 3.01 3.57
C ARG A 278 -6.15 3.52 2.16
N ALA A 279 -7.38 3.97 2.00
CA ALA A 279 -7.87 4.50 0.72
C ALA A 279 -7.16 5.82 0.37
N TYR A 280 -6.84 6.64 1.36
CA TYR A 280 -6.06 7.87 1.18
C TYR A 280 -4.62 7.58 0.75
N ILE A 281 -3.96 6.62 1.38
CA ILE A 281 -2.60 6.19 0.97
C ILE A 281 -2.60 5.69 -0.48
N GLU A 282 -3.61 4.91 -0.86
CA GLU A 282 -3.73 4.42 -2.23
C GLU A 282 -3.99 5.55 -3.23
N PHE A 283 -4.83 6.52 -2.88
CA PHE A 283 -5.04 7.72 -3.69
C PHE A 283 -3.72 8.48 -3.94
N ILE A 284 -2.92 8.70 -2.90
CA ILE A 284 -1.62 9.38 -3.04
C ILE A 284 -0.68 8.59 -3.93
N ARG A 285 -0.64 7.25 -3.80
CA ARG A 285 0.17 6.39 -4.67
C ARG A 285 -0.27 6.49 -6.13
N GLU A 286 -1.58 6.39 -6.39
CA GLU A 286 -2.12 6.50 -7.75
C GLU A 286 -1.89 7.90 -8.36
N LEU A 287 -1.95 8.96 -7.56
CA LEU A 287 -1.72 10.33 -8.01
C LEU A 287 -0.24 10.61 -8.31
N SER A 288 0.68 9.91 -7.66
CA SER A 288 2.13 10.12 -7.79
C SER A 288 2.76 9.45 -9.03
N ILE A 289 2.02 8.59 -9.74
CA ILE A 289 2.45 7.93 -10.99
C ILE A 289 2.29 8.85 -12.18
#